data_13391459dbd44b83d178486fe86efa51
#
_entry.id   13391459dbd44b83d178486fe86efa51
#
_cell.length_a   1.000
_cell.length_b   1.000
_cell.length_c   1.000
_cell.angle_alpha   90.00
_cell.angle_beta   90.00
_cell.angle_gamma   90.00
#
_symmetry.space_group_name_H-M   'P 1'
#
loop_
_entity.id
_entity.type
_entity.pdbx_description
1 polymer ?
#
loop_
_entity_poly.entity_id
_entity_poly.type
_entity_poly.pdbx_seq_one_letter_code
_entity_poly.pdbx_strand_id
1 'polypeptide(L)'
;MCIRDSSKLEPLAACPHSPDNVKSVSELSGMKIDQVCIGSCTNSSLLDMMKVAHILKGKTVNPDVSLAIAPGSKQVLNMLANNGALAIMIDAGARILESACGPCIGMGQSPNSKGISLRTFNRNFEGRSGTKDGQIYLVSPETAAISAITGVFTDPRTLGDAADITLPEKFTINDNMIVPPADEKDMDSIEVLRGPNIKPFPVSEPLAETIDAKCSLKVGDNITTDHIMPAGAKILPLRSNIPAISQHCFTICDEQFPSRAKEMGKSIIVGGSNYGQGSSREHAALAPLYLGIKAVLVKSFARIHRANLINAGILPLTFVNEADYDAISQGDELVLDNVRAEIEAGKSELTVINKTTGKEIPVLCELSGRTKDIILAGGLLDYTRESMK
;
A
#
# COMPACT_ATOMS: atom_id res chain seq x y z
N MET A 1 24.13 -3.60 19.14
CA MET A 1 23.95 -4.53 18.01
C MET A 1 23.15 -5.72 18.50
N CYS A 2 21.88 -5.86 18.14
CA CYS A 2 21.09 -7.05 18.50
C CYS A 2 21.55 -8.20 17.59
N ILE A 3 22.30 -9.15 18.14
CA ILE A 3 22.60 -10.40 17.45
C ILE A 3 21.36 -11.28 17.60
N ARG A 4 20.60 -11.48 16.52
CA ARG A 4 19.53 -12.48 16.48
C ARG A 4 20.16 -13.84 16.19
N ASP A 5 19.89 -14.79 17.05
CA ASP A 5 20.23 -16.19 16.82
C ASP A 5 19.26 -16.78 15.79
N SER A 6 19.66 -16.80 14.54
CA SER A 6 18.83 -17.30 13.44
C SER A 6 18.57 -18.81 13.50
N SER A 7 19.33 -19.56 14.29
CA SER A 7 19.09 -21.00 14.49
C SER A 7 17.80 -21.29 15.30
N LYS A 8 17.26 -20.28 15.99
CA LYS A 8 16.03 -20.37 16.77
C LYS A 8 14.79 -19.84 16.04
N LEU A 9 14.96 -19.38 14.79
CA LEU A 9 13.81 -18.92 14.01
C LEU A 9 12.96 -20.11 13.59
N GLU A 10 11.65 -19.92 13.69
CA GLU A 10 10.66 -20.86 13.18
C GLU A 10 9.71 -20.17 12.20
N PRO A 11 9.04 -20.93 11.32
CA PRO A 11 8.05 -20.39 10.42
C PRO A 11 6.90 -19.73 11.20
N LEU A 12 6.53 -18.51 10.76
CA LEU A 12 5.47 -17.72 11.37
C LEU A 12 4.32 -17.53 10.38
N ALA A 13 3.12 -17.34 10.92
CA ALA A 13 1.92 -16.97 10.17
C ALA A 13 1.28 -15.72 10.78
N ALA A 14 0.85 -14.77 9.92
CA ALA A 14 0.00 -13.67 10.37
C ALA A 14 -1.46 -14.14 10.32
N CYS A 15 -2.08 -14.23 11.49
CA CYS A 15 -3.46 -14.68 11.63
C CYS A 15 -4.47 -13.57 11.27
N PRO A 16 -5.74 -13.90 10.97
CA PRO A 16 -6.79 -12.91 10.75
C PRO A 16 -6.98 -11.98 11.96
N HIS A 17 -7.23 -10.72 11.80
CA HIS A 17 -7.38 -9.91 10.59
C HIS A 17 -6.33 -8.78 10.61
N SER A 18 -5.11 -9.10 11.02
CA SER A 18 -3.99 -8.14 11.07
C SER A 18 -2.65 -8.83 10.80
N PRO A 19 -1.74 -8.20 10.04
CA PRO A 19 -0.38 -8.70 9.88
C PRO A 19 0.41 -8.78 11.21
N ASP A 20 -0.01 -8.04 12.23
CA ASP A 20 0.64 -8.03 13.57
C ASP A 20 0.16 -9.19 14.47
N ASN A 21 -0.92 -9.88 14.10
CA ASN A 21 -1.42 -11.04 14.82
C ASN A 21 -0.62 -12.28 14.46
N VAL A 22 0.60 -12.38 14.97
CA VAL A 22 1.58 -13.41 14.60
C VAL A 22 1.53 -14.60 15.54
N LYS A 23 1.52 -15.81 14.96
CA LYS A 23 1.70 -17.09 15.65
C LYS A 23 2.73 -17.96 14.93
N SER A 24 3.33 -18.90 15.65
CA SER A 24 4.15 -19.90 14.99
C SER A 24 3.27 -20.88 14.18
N VAL A 25 3.83 -21.38 13.06
CA VAL A 25 3.14 -22.37 12.24
C VAL A 25 2.90 -23.67 13.02
N SER A 26 3.78 -24.00 13.94
CA SER A 26 3.65 -25.16 14.84
C SER A 26 2.40 -25.07 15.73
N GLU A 27 2.04 -23.88 16.23
CA GLU A 27 0.80 -23.68 17.02
C GLU A 27 -0.48 -23.85 16.20
N LEU A 28 -0.43 -23.62 14.89
CA LEU A 28 -1.56 -23.73 13.96
C LEU A 28 -1.65 -25.10 13.27
N SER A 29 -0.66 -25.96 13.50
CA SER A 29 -0.53 -27.25 12.82
C SER A 29 -1.76 -28.13 13.01
N GLY A 30 -2.21 -28.76 11.93
CA GLY A 30 -3.40 -29.65 11.93
C GLY A 30 -4.74 -28.94 11.70
N MET A 31 -4.78 -27.59 11.70
CA MET A 31 -6.00 -26.85 11.39
C MET A 31 -6.37 -27.05 9.91
N LYS A 32 -7.61 -27.49 9.62
CA LYS A 32 -8.10 -27.65 8.24
C LYS A 32 -8.10 -26.33 7.50
N ILE A 33 -7.80 -26.40 6.20
CA ILE A 33 -7.78 -25.25 5.31
C ILE A 33 -8.67 -25.50 4.08
N ASP A 34 -9.22 -24.44 3.50
CA ASP A 34 -10.12 -24.53 2.34
C ASP A 34 -9.45 -24.02 1.06
N GLN A 35 -8.52 -23.09 1.19
CA GLN A 35 -7.93 -22.44 0.03
C GLN A 35 -6.47 -22.06 0.27
N VAL A 36 -5.67 -22.13 -0.79
CA VAL A 36 -4.31 -21.64 -0.83
C VAL A 36 -4.11 -20.74 -2.06
N CYS A 37 -3.56 -19.53 -1.86
CA CYS A 37 -3.20 -18.63 -2.95
C CYS A 37 -1.72 -18.24 -2.83
N ILE A 38 -0.91 -18.64 -3.82
CA ILE A 38 0.53 -18.38 -3.84
C ILE A 38 0.88 -17.34 -4.91
N GLY A 39 1.77 -16.40 -4.59
CA GLY A 39 2.34 -15.48 -5.56
C GLY A 39 1.87 -14.04 -5.45
N SER A 40 1.35 -13.47 -6.54
CA SER A 40 1.01 -12.04 -6.68
C SER A 40 2.27 -11.13 -6.71
N CYS A 41 2.22 -9.90 -6.18
CA CYS A 41 3.37 -8.97 -6.18
C CYS A 41 4.43 -9.26 -5.08
N THR A 42 4.10 -10.17 -4.17
CA THR A 42 4.96 -10.55 -3.04
C THR A 42 5.47 -11.96 -3.25
N ASN A 43 6.20 -12.66 -2.75
CA ASN A 43 6.55 -14.10 -2.79
C ASN A 43 6.21 -14.81 -4.13
N SER A 44 6.63 -14.24 -5.23
CA SER A 44 6.33 -14.73 -6.58
C SER A 44 7.50 -14.57 -7.57
N SER A 45 8.71 -14.40 -7.04
CA SER A 45 9.94 -14.43 -7.82
C SER A 45 10.12 -15.81 -8.48
N LEU A 46 11.02 -15.90 -9.46
CA LEU A 46 11.35 -17.19 -10.06
C LEU A 46 11.81 -18.20 -8.98
N LEU A 47 12.60 -17.75 -8.02
CA LEU A 47 13.07 -18.60 -6.92
C LEU A 47 11.90 -19.13 -6.07
N ASP A 48 10.97 -18.26 -5.66
CA ASP A 48 9.81 -18.65 -4.87
C ASP A 48 8.96 -19.68 -5.62
N MET A 49 8.68 -19.42 -6.91
CA MET A 49 7.89 -20.32 -7.74
C MET A 49 8.57 -21.66 -7.98
N MET A 50 9.89 -21.68 -8.15
CA MET A 50 10.65 -22.94 -8.30
C MET A 50 10.66 -23.76 -7.01
N LYS A 51 10.73 -23.13 -5.83
CA LYS A 51 10.56 -23.82 -4.54
C LYS A 51 9.18 -24.44 -4.41
N VAL A 52 8.12 -23.70 -4.79
CA VAL A 52 6.75 -24.21 -4.82
C VAL A 52 6.64 -25.41 -5.76
N ALA A 53 7.16 -25.32 -6.98
CA ALA A 53 7.18 -26.43 -7.93
C ALA A 53 7.93 -27.63 -7.38
N HIS A 54 9.07 -27.43 -6.72
CA HIS A 54 9.83 -28.52 -6.09
C HIS A 54 9.00 -29.27 -5.04
N ILE A 55 8.29 -28.53 -4.17
CA ILE A 55 7.43 -29.11 -3.13
C ILE A 55 6.26 -29.88 -3.74
N LEU A 56 5.66 -29.37 -4.81
CA LEU A 56 4.52 -29.97 -5.49
C LEU A 56 4.89 -31.16 -6.40
N LYS A 57 6.18 -31.32 -6.76
CA LYS A 57 6.63 -32.32 -7.73
C LYS A 57 6.23 -33.74 -7.31
N GLY A 58 5.48 -34.43 -8.18
CA GLY A 58 5.02 -35.80 -7.96
C GLY A 58 3.96 -35.95 -6.84
N LYS A 59 3.36 -34.84 -6.41
CA LYS A 59 2.31 -34.83 -5.38
C LYS A 59 1.03 -34.24 -5.96
N THR A 60 -0.09 -34.48 -5.28
CA THR A 60 -1.40 -33.94 -5.65
C THR A 60 -1.94 -33.08 -4.51
N VAL A 61 -2.55 -31.97 -4.85
CA VAL A 61 -3.25 -31.09 -3.90
C VAL A 61 -4.40 -31.86 -3.26
N ASN A 62 -4.61 -31.63 -1.96
CA ASN A 62 -5.73 -32.24 -1.24
C ASN A 62 -7.07 -31.89 -1.92
N PRO A 63 -7.98 -32.87 -2.16
CA PRO A 63 -9.22 -32.64 -2.89
C PRO A 63 -10.14 -31.59 -2.24
N ASP A 64 -10.01 -31.36 -0.94
CA ASP A 64 -10.80 -30.34 -0.22
C ASP A 64 -10.19 -28.94 -0.29
N VAL A 65 -9.03 -28.78 -0.95
CA VAL A 65 -8.30 -27.50 -1.00
C VAL A 65 -8.26 -26.93 -2.42
N SER A 66 -8.66 -25.68 -2.58
CA SER A 66 -8.46 -24.94 -3.83
C SER A 66 -7.08 -24.29 -3.85
N LEU A 67 -6.17 -24.74 -4.71
CA LEU A 67 -4.86 -24.11 -4.91
C LEU A 67 -4.86 -23.20 -6.14
N ALA A 68 -4.49 -21.94 -5.97
CA ALA A 68 -4.25 -20.99 -7.04
C ALA A 68 -2.85 -20.40 -6.97
N ILE A 69 -2.18 -20.28 -8.11
CA ILE A 69 -0.82 -19.74 -8.22
C ILE A 69 -0.80 -18.59 -9.22
N ALA A 70 -0.32 -17.41 -8.78
CA ALA A 70 -0.17 -16.19 -9.58
C ALA A 70 1.32 -15.82 -9.70
N PRO A 71 2.02 -16.17 -10.81
CA PRO A 71 3.41 -15.78 -11.03
C PRO A 71 3.58 -14.25 -11.03
N GLY A 72 4.72 -13.75 -10.57
CA GLY A 72 4.94 -12.32 -10.35
C GLY A 72 5.02 -11.47 -11.61
N SER A 73 5.33 -12.07 -12.76
CA SER A 73 5.44 -11.38 -14.03
C SER A 73 5.32 -12.34 -15.22
N LYS A 74 5.06 -11.78 -16.42
CA LYS A 74 5.14 -12.53 -17.69
C LYS A 74 6.51 -13.21 -17.87
N GLN A 75 7.59 -12.57 -17.46
CA GLN A 75 8.94 -13.13 -17.53
C GLN A 75 9.05 -14.38 -16.66
N VAL A 76 8.61 -14.31 -15.39
CA VAL A 76 8.62 -15.46 -14.47
C VAL A 76 7.77 -16.58 -15.04
N LEU A 77 6.54 -16.30 -15.51
CA LEU A 77 5.67 -17.31 -16.10
C LEU A 77 6.31 -18.00 -17.31
N ASN A 78 6.93 -17.25 -18.21
CA ASN A 78 7.63 -17.78 -19.38
C ASN A 78 8.80 -18.69 -18.95
N MET A 79 9.60 -18.26 -17.98
CA MET A 79 10.73 -19.07 -17.48
C MET A 79 10.26 -20.35 -16.80
N LEU A 80 9.15 -20.32 -16.06
CA LEU A 80 8.52 -21.51 -15.47
C LEU A 80 7.98 -22.48 -16.53
N ALA A 81 7.45 -21.95 -17.63
CA ALA A 81 7.02 -22.77 -18.77
C ALA A 81 8.23 -23.45 -19.44
N ASN A 82 9.31 -22.72 -19.67
CA ASN A 82 10.50 -23.22 -20.35
C ASN A 82 11.28 -24.26 -19.53
N ASN A 83 11.30 -24.15 -18.20
CA ASN A 83 12.04 -25.09 -17.33
C ASN A 83 11.17 -26.25 -16.81
N GLY A 84 9.89 -26.32 -17.19
CA GLY A 84 8.95 -27.38 -16.80
C GLY A 84 8.32 -27.21 -15.42
N ALA A 85 8.66 -26.19 -14.65
CA ALA A 85 8.07 -25.95 -13.32
C ALA A 85 6.56 -25.66 -13.41
N LEU A 86 6.12 -24.98 -14.46
CA LEU A 86 4.71 -24.70 -14.69
C LEU A 86 3.91 -26.00 -14.87
N ALA A 87 4.42 -26.98 -15.64
CA ALA A 87 3.80 -28.26 -15.82
C ALA A 87 3.64 -29.01 -14.48
N ILE A 88 4.69 -29.02 -13.64
CA ILE A 88 4.64 -29.62 -12.30
C ILE A 88 3.51 -29.03 -11.44
N MET A 89 3.35 -27.70 -11.46
CA MET A 89 2.28 -27.03 -10.71
C MET A 89 0.88 -27.43 -11.21
N ILE A 90 0.70 -27.50 -12.53
CA ILE A 90 -0.57 -27.91 -13.15
C ILE A 90 -0.88 -29.38 -12.85
N ASP A 91 0.10 -30.26 -12.96
CA ASP A 91 -0.04 -31.70 -12.68
C ASP A 91 -0.41 -31.95 -11.20
N ALA A 92 0.08 -31.11 -10.29
CA ALA A 92 -0.30 -31.17 -8.88
C ALA A 92 -1.75 -30.72 -8.62
N GLY A 93 -2.44 -30.09 -9.59
CA GLY A 93 -3.81 -29.59 -9.47
C GLY A 93 -3.92 -28.09 -9.19
N ALA A 94 -2.86 -27.33 -9.39
CA ALA A 94 -2.91 -25.87 -9.21
C ALA A 94 -3.63 -25.17 -10.38
N ARG A 95 -4.49 -24.22 -10.06
CA ARG A 95 -5.02 -23.26 -11.02
C ARG A 95 -4.00 -22.13 -11.22
N ILE A 96 -3.50 -21.97 -12.44
CA ILE A 96 -2.58 -20.88 -12.78
C ILE A 96 -3.39 -19.64 -13.11
N LEU A 97 -3.05 -18.53 -12.45
CA LEU A 97 -3.68 -17.23 -12.64
C LEU A 97 -2.75 -16.31 -13.45
N GLU A 98 -3.33 -15.25 -13.99
CA GLU A 98 -2.56 -14.19 -14.62
C GLU A 98 -1.61 -13.49 -13.63
N SER A 99 -0.51 -12.95 -14.14
CA SER A 99 0.45 -12.14 -13.37
C SER A 99 -0.14 -10.78 -13.01
N ALA A 100 -1.13 -10.78 -12.12
CA ALA A 100 -1.92 -9.61 -11.75
C ALA A 100 -2.28 -9.60 -10.26
N CYS A 101 -2.77 -8.46 -9.78
CA CYS A 101 -3.15 -8.25 -8.37
C CYS A 101 -4.55 -8.77 -8.01
N GLY A 102 -5.22 -9.51 -8.90
CA GLY A 102 -6.60 -9.97 -8.78
C GLY A 102 -6.91 -10.73 -7.48
N PRO A 103 -6.24 -11.85 -7.18
CA PRO A 103 -6.57 -12.67 -6.02
C PRO A 103 -6.32 -11.98 -4.68
N CYS A 104 -5.42 -11.00 -4.61
CA CYS A 104 -5.14 -10.22 -3.39
C CYS A 104 -6.36 -9.44 -2.89
N ILE A 105 -7.26 -9.05 -3.78
CA ILE A 105 -8.51 -8.34 -3.48
C ILE A 105 -9.76 -9.20 -3.72
N GLY A 106 -9.59 -10.51 -3.87
CA GLY A 106 -10.68 -11.46 -4.05
C GLY A 106 -11.22 -11.60 -5.47
N MET A 107 -10.61 -10.91 -6.47
CA MET A 107 -11.05 -11.06 -7.86
C MET A 107 -10.73 -12.46 -8.40
N GLY A 108 -11.78 -13.22 -8.73
CA GLY A 108 -11.69 -14.58 -9.24
C GLY A 108 -11.20 -15.64 -8.25
N GLN A 109 -10.90 -15.28 -7.02
CA GLN A 109 -10.34 -16.17 -5.99
C GLN A 109 -10.69 -15.69 -4.57
N SER A 110 -11.95 -15.42 -4.29
CA SER A 110 -12.45 -15.16 -2.93
C SER A 110 -12.52 -16.45 -2.12
N PRO A 111 -12.25 -16.44 -0.81
CA PRO A 111 -12.48 -17.58 0.05
C PRO A 111 -13.98 -17.81 0.27
N ASN A 112 -14.35 -19.01 0.70
CA ASN A 112 -15.69 -19.29 1.19
C ASN A 112 -16.02 -18.46 2.43
N SER A 113 -17.33 -18.32 2.75
CA SER A 113 -17.77 -17.75 4.04
C SER A 113 -17.15 -18.55 5.19
N LYS A 114 -16.49 -17.85 6.12
CA LYS A 114 -15.69 -18.44 7.21
C LYS A 114 -14.54 -19.35 6.79
N GLY A 115 -14.29 -19.48 5.48
CA GLY A 115 -13.25 -20.34 4.92
C GLY A 115 -11.85 -19.90 5.32
N ILE A 116 -10.99 -20.85 5.62
CA ILE A 116 -9.59 -20.63 5.98
C ILE A 116 -8.73 -20.64 4.72
N SER A 117 -8.15 -19.46 4.40
CA SER A 117 -7.34 -19.26 3.21
C SER A 117 -5.91 -18.88 3.59
N LEU A 118 -4.94 -19.72 3.18
CA LEU A 118 -3.52 -19.40 3.31
C LEU A 118 -3.04 -18.63 2.10
N ARG A 119 -2.39 -17.49 2.32
CA ARG A 119 -1.93 -16.63 1.24
C ARG A 119 -0.49 -16.17 1.44
N THR A 120 0.27 -16.13 0.38
CA THR A 120 1.64 -15.60 0.41
C THR A 120 1.68 -14.09 0.13
N PHE A 121 0.56 -13.41 0.28
CA PHE A 121 0.39 -11.99 0.06
C PHE A 121 0.82 -11.18 1.29
N ASN A 122 0.45 -9.90 1.35
CA ASN A 122 0.93 -8.99 2.40
C ASN A 122 -0.19 -8.29 3.18
N ARG A 123 -1.46 -8.71 3.04
CA ARG A 123 -2.62 -8.13 3.72
C ARG A 123 -3.69 -9.15 3.99
N ASN A 124 -4.24 -9.09 5.20
CA ASN A 124 -5.28 -10.00 5.65
C ASN A 124 -6.39 -9.30 6.47
N PHE A 125 -6.62 -8.03 6.24
CA PHE A 125 -7.72 -7.29 6.89
C PHE A 125 -9.07 -7.93 6.59
N GLU A 126 -10.03 -7.75 7.49
CA GLU A 126 -11.40 -8.25 7.31
C GLU A 126 -11.98 -7.81 5.96
N GLY A 127 -12.53 -8.76 5.22
CA GLY A 127 -13.10 -8.52 3.89
C GLY A 127 -12.10 -8.21 2.77
N ARG A 128 -10.80 -8.11 3.06
CA ARG A 128 -9.76 -7.76 2.08
C ARG A 128 -9.79 -8.63 0.83
N SER A 129 -10.05 -9.91 0.97
CA SER A 129 -9.99 -10.89 -0.12
C SER A 129 -11.37 -11.23 -0.71
N GLY A 130 -12.34 -10.32 -0.59
CA GLY A 130 -13.65 -10.40 -1.24
C GLY A 130 -14.76 -10.88 -0.31
N THR A 131 -14.53 -11.92 0.49
CA THR A 131 -15.51 -12.43 1.46
C THR A 131 -15.26 -11.81 2.82
N LYS A 132 -16.29 -11.17 3.40
CA LYS A 132 -16.16 -10.37 4.63
C LYS A 132 -15.66 -11.18 5.82
N ASP A 133 -16.20 -12.38 6.03
CA ASP A 133 -15.89 -13.27 7.15
C ASP A 133 -14.85 -14.35 6.82
N GLY A 134 -14.20 -14.28 5.67
CA GLY A 134 -13.09 -15.16 5.28
C GLY A 134 -11.88 -14.99 6.20
N GLN A 135 -11.32 -16.12 6.63
CA GLN A 135 -10.18 -16.17 7.57
C GLN A 135 -8.86 -16.23 6.78
N ILE A 136 -8.21 -15.09 6.61
CA ILE A 136 -7.00 -14.97 5.79
C ILE A 136 -5.75 -15.05 6.67
N TYR A 137 -4.93 -16.04 6.42
CA TYR A 137 -3.60 -16.22 7.03
C TYR A 137 -2.51 -15.86 6.03
N LEU A 138 -1.52 -15.08 6.44
CA LEU A 138 -0.34 -14.80 5.62
C LEU A 138 0.79 -15.74 6.01
N VAL A 139 1.33 -16.46 5.03
CA VAL A 139 2.34 -17.49 5.24
C VAL A 139 3.43 -17.46 4.15
N SER A 140 4.52 -18.19 4.36
CA SER A 140 5.54 -18.37 3.32
C SER A 140 5.05 -19.27 2.17
N PRO A 141 5.68 -19.19 0.97
CA PRO A 141 5.37 -20.10 -0.14
C PRO A 141 5.50 -21.59 0.23
N GLU A 142 6.50 -21.94 1.04
CA GLU A 142 6.76 -23.29 1.49
C GLU A 142 5.64 -23.81 2.39
N THR A 143 5.23 -23.01 3.39
CA THR A 143 4.08 -23.33 4.27
C THR A 143 2.80 -23.47 3.46
N ALA A 144 2.55 -22.57 2.52
CA ALA A 144 1.38 -22.61 1.65
C ALA A 144 1.35 -23.88 0.79
N ALA A 145 2.47 -24.21 0.13
CA ALA A 145 2.55 -25.37 -0.77
C ALA A 145 2.37 -26.70 -0.04
N ILE A 146 3.04 -26.91 1.10
CA ILE A 146 2.88 -28.16 1.86
C ILE A 146 1.46 -28.29 2.45
N SER A 147 0.90 -27.19 2.93
CA SER A 147 -0.47 -27.18 3.47
C SER A 147 -1.51 -27.48 2.38
N ALA A 148 -1.29 -27.04 1.14
CA ALA A 148 -2.15 -27.40 0.01
C ALA A 148 -2.17 -28.91 -0.25
N ILE A 149 -1.05 -29.62 -0.07
CA ILE A 149 -0.95 -31.07 -0.25
C ILE A 149 -1.63 -31.81 0.91
N THR A 150 -1.39 -31.40 2.14
CA THR A 150 -1.89 -32.10 3.34
C THR A 150 -3.35 -31.81 3.66
N GLY A 151 -3.89 -30.66 3.20
CA GLY A 151 -5.25 -30.19 3.51
C GLY A 151 -5.37 -29.52 4.88
N VAL A 152 -4.26 -29.39 5.60
CA VAL A 152 -4.19 -28.76 6.92
C VAL A 152 -3.00 -27.81 7.03
N PHE A 153 -3.05 -26.91 7.96
CA PHE A 153 -1.90 -26.07 8.27
C PHE A 153 -0.70 -26.93 8.65
N THR A 154 0.37 -26.87 7.88
CA THR A 154 1.52 -27.79 8.02
C THR A 154 2.84 -27.01 8.09
N ASP A 155 3.68 -27.39 9.02
CA ASP A 155 5.02 -26.82 9.18
C ASP A 155 5.94 -27.28 8.03
N PRO A 156 6.50 -26.36 7.24
CA PRO A 156 7.34 -26.72 6.10
C PRO A 156 8.62 -27.45 6.51
N ARG A 157 9.07 -27.39 7.76
CA ARG A 157 10.23 -28.14 8.27
C ARG A 157 10.02 -29.66 8.22
N THR A 158 8.76 -30.12 8.10
CA THR A 158 8.44 -31.54 7.88
C THR A 158 8.88 -32.07 6.52
N LEU A 159 9.23 -31.16 5.58
CA LEU A 159 9.78 -31.53 4.27
C LEU A 159 11.26 -31.96 4.31
N GLY A 160 11.95 -31.73 5.45
CA GLY A 160 13.38 -31.90 5.59
C GLY A 160 14.17 -30.66 5.17
N ASP A 161 15.32 -30.89 4.54
CA ASP A 161 16.21 -29.79 4.13
C ASP A 161 15.58 -28.93 3.04
N ALA A 162 15.95 -27.64 3.04
CA ALA A 162 15.50 -26.71 2.02
C ALA A 162 15.96 -27.15 0.63
N ALA A 163 15.09 -26.99 -0.36
CA ALA A 163 15.44 -27.28 -1.75
C ALA A 163 16.60 -26.40 -2.23
N ASP A 164 17.62 -27.03 -2.78
CA ASP A 164 18.70 -26.32 -3.48
C ASP A 164 18.21 -25.94 -4.88
N ILE A 165 17.86 -24.65 -5.03
CA ILE A 165 17.35 -24.11 -6.29
C ILE A 165 18.42 -23.24 -6.93
N THR A 166 18.98 -23.70 -8.04
CA THR A 166 19.89 -22.91 -8.84
C THR A 166 19.14 -22.02 -9.81
N LEU A 167 19.34 -20.72 -9.70
CA LEU A 167 18.81 -19.75 -10.68
C LEU A 167 19.68 -19.75 -11.95
N PRO A 168 19.09 -19.48 -13.12
CA PRO A 168 19.86 -19.36 -14.35
C PRO A 168 20.76 -18.13 -14.31
N GLU A 169 21.95 -18.21 -14.92
CA GLU A 169 22.88 -17.08 -15.03
C GLU A 169 22.27 -15.90 -15.81
N LYS A 170 21.40 -16.19 -16.76
CA LYS A 170 20.70 -15.19 -17.59
C LYS A 170 19.20 -15.42 -17.54
N PHE A 171 18.47 -14.36 -17.27
CA PHE A 171 17.01 -14.37 -17.33
C PHE A 171 16.56 -14.15 -18.78
N THR A 172 15.50 -14.85 -19.18
CA THR A 172 14.86 -14.65 -20.48
C THR A 172 14.24 -13.25 -20.52
N ILE A 173 14.64 -12.44 -21.48
CA ILE A 173 14.06 -11.14 -21.74
C ILE A 173 13.16 -11.27 -22.98
N ASN A 174 11.91 -10.81 -22.85
CA ASN A 174 10.96 -10.72 -23.94
C ASN A 174 10.16 -9.43 -23.78
N ASP A 175 10.51 -8.43 -24.53
CA ASP A 175 9.96 -7.08 -24.53
C ASP A 175 9.00 -6.80 -25.69
N ASN A 176 8.59 -7.84 -26.43
CA ASN A 176 7.75 -7.74 -27.63
C ASN A 176 6.36 -7.10 -27.40
N MET A 177 5.96 -6.93 -26.13
CA MET A 177 4.72 -6.26 -25.73
C MET A 177 4.96 -4.86 -25.15
N ILE A 178 6.22 -4.42 -25.10
CA ILE A 178 6.57 -3.07 -24.67
C ILE A 178 6.51 -2.15 -25.89
N VAL A 179 5.65 -1.15 -25.82
CA VAL A 179 5.58 -0.10 -26.83
C VAL A 179 6.68 0.91 -26.52
N PRO A 180 7.70 1.08 -27.39
CA PRO A 180 8.75 2.06 -27.15
C PRO A 180 8.20 3.49 -27.24
N PRO A 181 8.92 4.48 -26.68
CA PRO A 181 8.61 5.89 -26.93
C PRO A 181 8.61 6.19 -28.41
N ALA A 182 7.84 7.18 -28.82
CA ALA A 182 7.89 7.67 -30.19
C ALA A 182 9.26 8.28 -30.51
N ASP A 183 9.62 8.28 -31.80
CA ASP A 183 10.80 9.00 -32.31
C ASP A 183 10.67 10.49 -31.97
N GLU A 184 11.79 11.14 -31.65
CA GLU A 184 11.85 12.57 -31.28
C GLU A 184 11.15 13.48 -32.30
N LYS A 185 11.29 13.18 -33.59
CA LYS A 185 10.65 13.91 -34.70
C LYS A 185 9.12 13.84 -34.73
N ASP A 186 8.54 12.81 -34.09
CA ASP A 186 7.09 12.54 -34.10
C ASP A 186 6.42 12.95 -32.78
N MET A 187 7.19 13.32 -31.73
CA MET A 187 6.68 13.58 -30.36
C MET A 187 5.61 14.66 -30.33
N ASP A 188 5.81 15.77 -31.10
CA ASP A 188 4.86 16.89 -31.10
C ASP A 188 3.55 16.58 -31.87
N SER A 189 3.54 15.51 -32.68
CA SER A 189 2.35 15.08 -33.42
C SER A 189 1.47 14.09 -32.67
N ILE A 190 1.93 13.58 -31.51
CA ILE A 190 1.22 12.55 -30.79
C ILE A 190 0.08 13.14 -29.95
N GLU A 191 -1.13 12.73 -30.28
CA GLU A 191 -2.30 13.03 -29.50
C GLU A 191 -2.41 12.08 -28.27
N VAL A 192 -2.50 12.66 -27.08
CA VAL A 192 -2.76 11.90 -25.86
C VAL A 192 -4.25 11.57 -25.74
N LEU A 193 -4.63 10.37 -26.19
CA LEU A 193 -6.00 9.89 -26.09
C LEU A 193 -6.35 9.54 -24.65
N ARG A 194 -7.36 10.21 -24.08
CA ARG A 194 -7.87 9.93 -22.74
C ARG A 194 -9.29 9.38 -22.81
N GLY A 195 -9.52 8.25 -22.15
CA GLY A 195 -10.88 7.73 -21.95
C GLY A 195 -11.74 8.70 -21.12
N PRO A 196 -13.07 8.55 -21.13
CA PRO A 196 -14.00 9.51 -20.50
C PRO A 196 -13.80 9.63 -18.99
N ASN A 197 -13.27 8.60 -18.34
CA ASN A 197 -13.00 8.57 -16.90
C ASN A 197 -11.57 9.03 -16.52
N ILE A 198 -10.73 9.37 -17.49
CA ILE A 198 -9.39 9.90 -17.23
C ILE A 198 -9.46 11.42 -17.23
N LYS A 199 -9.23 12.04 -16.08
CA LYS A 199 -9.24 13.49 -15.91
C LYS A 199 -7.82 14.02 -15.73
N PRO A 200 -7.57 15.31 -16.05
CA PRO A 200 -6.29 15.93 -15.79
C PRO A 200 -5.85 15.74 -14.35
N PHE A 201 -4.54 15.55 -14.15
CA PHE A 201 -3.95 15.45 -12.83
C PHE A 201 -4.10 16.80 -12.09
N PRO A 202 -4.38 16.82 -10.78
CA PRO A 202 -4.47 18.04 -10.01
C PRO A 202 -3.15 18.83 -10.08
N VAL A 203 -3.24 20.10 -10.40
CA VAL A 203 -2.10 21.00 -10.36
C VAL A 203 -1.94 21.54 -8.95
N SER A 204 -0.75 21.42 -8.40
CA SER A 204 -0.37 21.98 -7.11
C SER A 204 0.12 23.42 -7.27
N GLU A 205 0.10 24.17 -6.18
CA GLU A 205 0.68 25.50 -6.10
C GLU A 205 1.93 25.45 -5.20
N PRO A 206 2.95 26.29 -5.45
CA PRO A 206 4.06 26.44 -4.53
C PRO A 206 3.58 26.70 -3.09
N LEU A 207 4.39 26.27 -2.12
CA LEU A 207 4.06 26.51 -0.71
C LEU A 207 3.83 28.00 -0.47
N ALA A 208 2.70 28.34 0.11
CA ALA A 208 2.37 29.74 0.44
C ALA A 208 3.24 30.26 1.60
N GLU A 209 3.39 31.57 1.69
CA GLU A 209 4.11 32.22 2.80
C GLU A 209 3.47 31.91 4.16
N THR A 210 2.14 31.91 4.20
CA THR A 210 1.34 31.60 5.39
C THR A 210 0.27 30.58 5.03
N ILE A 211 0.06 29.58 5.87
CA ILE A 211 -1.08 28.69 5.81
C ILE A 211 -2.09 29.16 6.87
N ASP A 212 -3.19 29.76 6.44
CA ASP A 212 -4.34 30.13 7.27
C ASP A 212 -5.52 29.24 6.85
N ALA A 213 -5.91 28.31 7.70
CA ALA A 213 -6.86 27.25 7.32
C ALA A 213 -7.59 26.67 8.54
N LYS A 214 -8.77 26.08 8.31
CA LYS A 214 -9.53 25.41 9.37
C LYS A 214 -9.17 23.93 9.50
N CYS A 215 -9.28 23.40 10.70
CA CYS A 215 -9.24 21.95 10.93
C CYS A 215 -10.51 21.32 10.33
N SER A 216 -10.41 20.73 9.14
CA SER A 216 -11.55 20.10 8.48
C SER A 216 -11.91 18.72 9.03
N LEU A 217 -10.94 18.04 9.66
CA LEU A 217 -11.13 16.71 10.23
C LEU A 217 -10.14 16.48 11.37
N LYS A 218 -10.64 15.92 12.48
CA LYS A 218 -9.81 15.37 13.55
C LYS A 218 -10.10 13.88 13.70
N VAL A 219 -9.07 13.05 13.56
CA VAL A 219 -9.14 11.59 13.64
C VAL A 219 -8.18 11.03 14.66
N GLY A 220 -8.48 9.87 15.20
CA GLY A 220 -7.65 9.18 16.21
C GLY A 220 -6.41 8.50 15.66
N ASP A 221 -5.92 7.53 16.41
CA ASP A 221 -4.74 6.73 16.09
C ASP A 221 -5.03 5.68 15.00
N ASN A 222 -3.96 5.16 14.38
CA ASN A 222 -4.01 4.06 13.43
C ASN A 222 -4.91 4.28 12.19
N ILE A 223 -4.98 5.49 11.72
CA ILE A 223 -5.67 5.78 10.46
C ILE A 223 -4.92 5.11 9.30
N THR A 224 -5.61 4.20 8.62
CA THR A 224 -5.06 3.49 7.47
C THR A 224 -5.25 4.28 6.18
N THR A 225 -4.49 3.94 5.15
CA THR A 225 -4.73 4.48 3.81
C THR A 225 -6.10 4.06 3.23
N ASP A 226 -6.73 3.00 3.76
CA ASP A 226 -8.11 2.63 3.42
C ASP A 226 -9.14 3.52 4.12
N HIS A 227 -8.86 4.02 5.31
CA HIS A 227 -9.69 5.05 5.95
C HIS A 227 -9.62 6.36 5.17
N ILE A 228 -8.42 6.75 4.71
CA ILE A 228 -8.23 8.00 3.94
C ILE A 228 -8.86 7.88 2.57
N MET A 229 -8.59 6.78 1.86
CA MET A 229 -9.08 6.56 0.50
C MET A 229 -9.45 5.08 0.32
N PRO A 230 -10.74 4.75 0.49
CA PRO A 230 -11.22 3.38 0.34
C PRO A 230 -10.89 2.76 -1.03
N ALA A 231 -10.60 1.46 -1.07
CA ALA A 231 -10.21 0.74 -2.27
C ALA A 231 -11.12 -0.47 -2.52
N GLY A 232 -12.41 -0.25 -2.58
CA GLY A 232 -13.38 -1.25 -3.00
C GLY A 232 -13.58 -1.29 -4.52
N ALA A 233 -14.24 -2.35 -5.02
CA ALA A 233 -14.51 -2.55 -6.45
C ALA A 233 -15.26 -1.37 -7.11
N LYS A 234 -16.06 -0.63 -6.36
CA LYS A 234 -16.78 0.56 -6.84
C LYS A 234 -15.89 1.79 -6.98
N ILE A 235 -14.82 1.91 -6.19
CA ILE A 235 -13.98 3.10 -6.09
C ILE A 235 -12.73 2.95 -6.96
N LEU A 236 -12.15 1.76 -7.05
CA LEU A 236 -10.95 1.50 -7.83
C LEU A 236 -11.03 1.93 -9.31
N PRO A 237 -12.16 1.81 -10.02
CA PRO A 237 -12.28 2.32 -11.39
C PRO A 237 -12.12 3.85 -11.52
N LEU A 238 -12.27 4.60 -10.43
CA LEU A 238 -12.17 6.06 -10.41
C LEU A 238 -10.72 6.57 -10.24
N ARG A 239 -9.72 5.69 -10.16
CA ARG A 239 -8.33 6.09 -9.86
C ARG A 239 -7.74 7.16 -10.78
N SER A 240 -8.10 7.16 -12.04
CA SER A 240 -7.67 8.18 -13.00
C SER A 240 -8.58 9.42 -13.05
N ASN A 241 -9.51 9.52 -12.11
CA ASN A 241 -10.47 10.63 -11.98
C ASN A 241 -10.45 11.16 -10.55
N ILE A 242 -9.42 11.96 -10.22
CA ILE A 242 -9.23 12.48 -8.86
C ILE A 242 -10.44 13.29 -8.38
N PRO A 243 -11.09 14.15 -9.20
CA PRO A 243 -12.33 14.81 -8.81
C PRO A 243 -13.43 13.86 -8.33
N ALA A 244 -13.62 12.73 -9.01
CA ALA A 244 -14.65 11.76 -8.65
C ALA A 244 -14.24 10.92 -7.44
N ILE A 245 -12.99 10.43 -7.41
CA ILE A 245 -12.52 9.59 -6.29
C ILE A 245 -12.45 10.37 -4.97
N SER A 246 -12.15 11.68 -5.03
CA SER A 246 -12.07 12.54 -3.83
C SER A 246 -13.39 12.62 -3.04
N GLN A 247 -14.53 12.35 -3.69
CA GLN A 247 -15.83 12.27 -3.01
C GLN A 247 -15.93 11.11 -2.02
N HIS A 248 -15.01 10.14 -2.08
CA HIS A 248 -14.93 9.01 -1.17
C HIS A 248 -13.86 9.18 -0.09
N CYS A 249 -13.16 10.32 -0.08
CA CYS A 249 -12.09 10.59 0.87
C CYS A 249 -12.64 10.63 2.30
N PHE A 250 -12.04 9.82 3.21
CA PHE A 250 -12.43 9.69 4.61
C PHE A 250 -13.90 9.31 4.90
N THR A 251 -14.69 8.90 3.91
CA THR A 251 -16.10 8.56 4.12
C THR A 251 -16.33 7.42 5.11
N ILE A 252 -15.31 6.61 5.40
CA ILE A 252 -15.35 5.59 6.47
C ILE A 252 -15.30 6.24 7.86
N CYS A 253 -14.61 7.36 8.01
CA CYS A 253 -14.45 8.08 9.27
C CYS A 253 -15.53 9.16 9.46
N ASP A 254 -15.87 9.85 8.37
CA ASP A 254 -16.82 10.97 8.34
C ASP A 254 -17.37 11.15 6.91
N GLU A 255 -18.60 10.76 6.69
CA GLU A 255 -19.26 10.85 5.37
C GLU A 255 -19.35 12.29 4.85
N GLN A 256 -19.35 13.28 5.71
CA GLN A 256 -19.48 14.71 5.34
C GLN A 256 -18.13 15.35 5.03
N PHE A 257 -17.01 14.67 5.29
CA PHE A 257 -15.68 15.26 5.12
C PHE A 257 -15.45 15.82 3.71
N PRO A 258 -15.73 15.10 2.58
CA PRO A 258 -15.46 15.63 1.25
C PRO A 258 -16.17 16.94 0.95
N SER A 259 -17.43 17.04 1.34
CA SER A 259 -18.25 18.26 1.15
C SER A 259 -17.71 19.40 2.00
N ARG A 260 -17.45 19.14 3.28
CA ARG A 260 -16.94 20.13 4.23
C ARG A 260 -15.57 20.67 3.82
N ALA A 261 -14.63 19.80 3.44
CA ALA A 261 -13.29 20.20 3.00
C ALA A 261 -13.37 21.06 1.73
N LYS A 262 -14.25 20.69 0.80
CA LYS A 262 -14.46 21.45 -0.44
C LYS A 262 -15.05 22.84 -0.18
N GLU A 263 -16.00 22.98 0.75
CA GLU A 263 -16.57 24.26 1.16
C GLU A 263 -15.52 25.16 1.84
N MET A 264 -14.64 24.59 2.65
CA MET A 264 -13.54 25.32 3.30
C MET A 264 -12.48 25.79 2.30
N GLY A 265 -12.33 25.11 1.18
CA GLY A 265 -11.35 25.41 0.12
C GLY A 265 -9.90 25.17 0.53
N LYS A 266 -9.49 25.60 1.73
CA LYS A 266 -8.17 25.34 2.34
C LYS A 266 -8.38 24.81 3.75
N SER A 267 -7.76 23.67 4.07
CA SER A 267 -7.93 23.10 5.41
C SER A 267 -6.73 22.23 5.83
N ILE A 268 -6.74 21.88 7.12
CA ILE A 268 -5.74 21.04 7.77
C ILE A 268 -6.47 19.82 8.35
N ILE A 269 -5.83 18.65 8.24
CA ILE A 269 -6.27 17.43 8.92
C ILE A 269 -5.42 17.24 10.16
N VAL A 270 -6.06 16.88 11.28
CA VAL A 270 -5.40 16.55 12.53
C VAL A 270 -5.63 15.07 12.84
N GLY A 271 -4.57 14.33 13.15
CA GLY A 271 -4.63 12.90 13.43
C GLY A 271 -3.78 12.45 14.60
N GLY A 272 -3.99 11.22 15.02
CA GLY A 272 -3.23 10.58 16.09
C GLY A 272 -1.95 9.91 15.62
N SER A 273 -1.55 8.84 16.32
CA SER A 273 -0.34 8.06 16.05
C SER A 273 -0.51 7.12 14.85
N ASN A 274 0.62 6.82 14.17
CA ASN A 274 0.69 5.87 13.06
C ASN A 274 -0.30 6.19 11.91
N TYR A 275 -0.40 7.46 11.56
CA TYR A 275 -1.31 7.95 10.52
C TYR A 275 -0.83 7.55 9.12
N GLY A 276 -1.75 7.00 8.31
CA GLY A 276 -1.50 6.59 6.93
C GLY A 276 -0.87 5.20 6.79
N GLN A 277 -0.99 4.35 7.81
CA GLN A 277 -0.49 2.98 7.72
C GLN A 277 -1.19 2.14 6.64
N GLY A 278 -0.54 1.06 6.21
CA GLY A 278 -1.09 0.11 5.26
C GLY A 278 -0.53 0.28 3.85
N SER A 279 -1.39 0.25 2.85
CA SER A 279 -1.01 0.26 1.44
C SER A 279 -0.34 1.57 1.01
N SER A 280 0.71 1.47 0.19
CA SER A 280 1.26 2.64 -0.49
C SER A 280 0.28 3.15 -1.54
N ARG A 281 -0.57 4.11 -1.18
CA ARG A 281 -1.56 4.70 -2.07
C ARG A 281 -1.32 6.18 -2.24
N GLU A 282 -0.92 6.55 -3.43
CA GLU A 282 -0.79 7.94 -3.87
C GLU A 282 -2.12 8.71 -3.72
N HIS A 283 -3.25 8.07 -4.03
CA HIS A 283 -4.58 8.65 -3.90
C HIS A 283 -4.94 9.09 -2.48
N ALA A 284 -4.33 8.48 -1.46
CA ALA A 284 -4.48 8.91 -0.07
C ALA A 284 -3.80 10.27 0.22
N ALA A 285 -3.00 10.80 -0.72
CA ALA A 285 -2.49 12.16 -0.70
C ALA A 285 -3.15 13.04 -1.77
N LEU A 286 -3.38 12.51 -2.99
CA LEU A 286 -3.96 13.28 -4.09
C LEU A 286 -5.43 13.67 -3.89
N ALA A 287 -6.23 12.80 -3.27
CA ALA A 287 -7.63 13.12 -2.98
C ALA A 287 -7.75 14.23 -1.92
N PRO A 288 -7.04 14.18 -0.77
CA PRO A 288 -6.92 15.31 0.14
C PRO A 288 -6.42 16.59 -0.53
N LEU A 289 -5.36 16.51 -1.33
CA LEU A 289 -4.84 17.68 -2.09
C LEU A 289 -5.95 18.34 -2.92
N TYR A 290 -6.68 17.54 -3.70
CA TYR A 290 -7.79 18.03 -4.52
C TYR A 290 -8.89 18.68 -3.72
N LEU A 291 -9.12 18.22 -2.49
CA LEU A 291 -10.09 18.80 -1.55
C LEU A 291 -9.52 20.03 -0.80
N GLY A 292 -8.32 20.48 -1.11
CA GLY A 292 -7.73 21.70 -0.56
C GLY A 292 -6.96 21.50 0.74
N ILE A 293 -6.59 20.27 1.09
CA ILE A 293 -5.74 20.02 2.28
C ILE A 293 -4.34 20.57 2.03
N LYS A 294 -3.87 21.46 2.92
CA LYS A 294 -2.55 22.11 2.85
C LYS A 294 -1.53 21.50 3.79
N ALA A 295 -1.98 21.00 4.93
CA ALA A 295 -1.12 20.34 5.91
C ALA A 295 -1.86 19.18 6.60
N VAL A 296 -1.09 18.23 7.09
CA VAL A 296 -1.56 17.15 7.97
C VAL A 296 -0.71 17.19 9.23
N LEU A 297 -1.34 17.40 10.40
CA LEU A 297 -0.70 17.48 11.70
C LEU A 297 -1.08 16.26 12.54
N VAL A 298 -0.10 15.47 12.94
CA VAL A 298 -0.33 14.19 13.62
C VAL A 298 0.65 13.93 14.76
N LYS A 299 0.38 12.95 15.61
CA LYS A 299 1.37 12.47 16.59
C LYS A 299 2.52 11.75 15.89
N SER A 300 2.24 10.87 14.93
CA SER A 300 3.27 10.23 14.11
C SER A 300 2.71 9.73 12.76
N PHE A 301 3.58 9.63 11.75
CA PHE A 301 3.24 9.14 10.41
C PHE A 301 3.75 7.73 10.16
N ALA A 302 2.99 6.96 9.36
CA ALA A 302 3.55 5.85 8.61
C ALA A 302 4.50 6.38 7.51
N ARG A 303 5.70 5.82 7.42
CA ARG A 303 6.82 6.32 6.60
C ARG A 303 6.42 6.58 5.13
N ILE A 304 5.75 5.63 4.49
CA ILE A 304 5.39 5.74 3.05
C ILE A 304 4.36 6.85 2.84
N HIS A 305 3.38 6.97 3.71
CA HIS A 305 2.34 7.98 3.57
C HIS A 305 2.89 9.40 3.74
N ARG A 306 3.82 9.59 4.70
CA ARG A 306 4.54 10.87 4.85
C ARG A 306 5.25 11.27 3.55
N ALA A 307 5.93 10.31 2.89
CA ALA A 307 6.58 10.57 1.60
C ALA A 307 5.56 10.93 0.50
N ASN A 308 4.39 10.27 0.48
CA ASN A 308 3.33 10.60 -0.48
C ASN A 308 2.75 12.00 -0.25
N LEU A 309 2.58 12.45 1.00
CA LEU A 309 2.16 13.82 1.32
C LEU A 309 3.17 14.84 0.78
N ILE A 310 4.46 14.63 1.01
CA ILE A 310 5.54 15.48 0.49
C ILE A 310 5.48 15.55 -1.04
N ASN A 311 5.39 14.40 -1.70
CA ASN A 311 5.32 14.33 -3.15
C ASN A 311 4.07 15.03 -3.73
N ALA A 312 2.99 15.09 -2.96
CA ALA A 312 1.77 15.80 -3.34
C ALA A 312 1.79 17.29 -2.97
N GLY A 313 2.84 17.79 -2.28
CA GLY A 313 2.92 19.17 -1.83
C GLY A 313 2.08 19.49 -0.58
N ILE A 314 1.68 18.45 0.18
CA ILE A 314 0.98 18.61 1.47
C ILE A 314 2.02 18.59 2.59
N LEU A 315 2.02 19.60 3.46
CA LEU A 315 2.98 19.75 4.53
C LEU A 315 2.74 18.72 5.65
N PRO A 316 3.68 17.79 5.93
CA PRO A 316 3.54 16.81 7.00
C PRO A 316 4.13 17.33 8.30
N LEU A 317 3.31 17.53 9.30
CA LEU A 317 3.67 18.08 10.61
C LEU A 317 3.46 17.05 11.72
N THR A 318 4.35 17.01 12.70
CA THR A 318 4.16 16.21 13.91
C THR A 318 4.18 17.10 15.16
N PHE A 319 3.38 16.74 16.16
CA PHE A 319 3.40 17.44 17.44
C PHE A 319 4.75 17.24 18.14
N VAL A 320 5.32 18.31 18.71
CA VAL A 320 6.46 18.22 19.65
C VAL A 320 6.01 17.56 20.95
N ASN A 321 4.85 17.96 21.44
CA ASN A 321 4.20 17.36 22.60
C ASN A 321 2.87 16.72 22.14
N GLU A 322 2.76 15.39 22.22
CA GLU A 322 1.57 14.66 21.77
C GLU A 322 0.28 15.09 22.52
N ALA A 323 0.38 15.63 23.73
CA ALA A 323 -0.78 16.13 24.48
C ALA A 323 -1.42 17.36 23.81
N ASP A 324 -0.70 18.10 22.95
CA ASP A 324 -1.25 19.23 22.23
C ASP A 324 -2.26 18.81 21.15
N TYR A 325 -2.31 17.53 20.78
CA TYR A 325 -3.38 16.98 19.97
C TYR A 325 -4.77 17.27 20.55
N ASP A 326 -4.91 17.21 21.88
CA ASP A 326 -6.20 17.45 22.55
C ASP A 326 -6.60 18.93 22.57
N ALA A 327 -5.67 19.83 22.30
CA ALA A 327 -5.91 21.27 22.24
C ALA A 327 -6.50 21.77 20.90
N ILE A 328 -6.66 20.89 19.91
CA ILE A 328 -7.26 21.22 18.62
C ILE A 328 -8.59 20.49 18.49
N SER A 329 -9.62 21.20 18.06
CA SER A 329 -10.92 20.65 17.71
C SER A 329 -11.21 20.80 16.21
N GLN A 330 -12.07 19.94 15.67
CA GLN A 330 -12.56 20.12 14.31
C GLN A 330 -13.31 21.45 14.20
N GLY A 331 -12.98 22.23 13.18
CA GLY A 331 -13.49 23.58 12.97
C GLY A 331 -12.60 24.71 13.47
N ASP A 332 -11.59 24.41 14.31
CA ASP A 332 -10.65 25.42 14.80
C ASP A 332 -9.89 26.10 13.64
N GLU A 333 -9.62 27.38 13.78
CA GLU A 333 -8.80 28.16 12.86
C GLU A 333 -7.32 28.03 13.24
N LEU A 334 -6.53 27.48 12.32
CA LEU A 334 -5.12 27.16 12.52
C LEU A 334 -4.25 27.96 11.55
N VAL A 335 -3.19 28.57 12.06
CA VAL A 335 -2.28 29.37 11.24
C VAL A 335 -0.85 28.93 11.43
N LEU A 336 -0.12 28.82 10.32
CA LEU A 336 1.34 28.76 10.27
C LEU A 336 1.84 30.01 9.56
N ASP A 337 2.31 30.98 10.32
CA ASP A 337 2.86 32.21 9.78
C ASP A 337 4.28 32.00 9.26
N ASN A 338 4.64 32.68 8.17
CA ASN A 338 5.98 32.65 7.56
C ASN A 338 6.51 31.22 7.28
N VAL A 339 5.63 30.25 7.12
CA VAL A 339 6.00 28.82 6.99
C VAL A 339 6.96 28.58 5.84
N ARG A 340 6.78 29.26 4.71
CA ARG A 340 7.68 29.16 3.55
C ARG A 340 9.09 29.63 3.92
N ALA A 341 9.23 30.84 4.44
CA ALA A 341 10.52 31.41 4.81
C ALA A 341 11.25 30.58 5.89
N GLU A 342 10.51 30.04 6.85
CA GLU A 342 11.09 29.18 7.91
C GLU A 342 11.60 27.85 7.33
N ILE A 343 10.87 27.22 6.41
CA ILE A 343 11.31 25.99 5.72
C ILE A 343 12.50 26.29 4.79
N GLU A 344 12.49 27.40 4.07
CA GLU A 344 13.64 27.84 3.24
C GLU A 344 14.90 28.02 4.07
N ALA A 345 14.77 28.61 5.26
CA ALA A 345 15.86 28.75 6.23
C ALA A 345 16.31 27.43 6.87
N GLY A 346 15.63 26.31 6.59
CA GLY A 346 15.98 24.99 7.10
C GLY A 346 15.54 24.73 8.54
N LYS A 347 14.59 25.51 9.06
CA LYS A 347 13.98 25.23 10.37
C LYS A 347 13.15 23.96 10.29
N SER A 348 13.31 23.08 11.26
CA SER A 348 12.49 21.87 11.44
C SER A 348 11.38 22.07 12.48
N GLU A 349 11.56 22.98 13.43
CA GLU A 349 10.56 23.32 14.44
C GLU A 349 9.80 24.58 13.99
N LEU A 350 8.46 24.45 13.90
CA LEU A 350 7.53 25.48 13.49
C LEU A 350 6.47 25.66 14.59
N THR A 351 5.65 26.69 14.46
CA THR A 351 4.53 26.93 15.40
C THR A 351 3.21 26.99 14.65
N VAL A 352 2.24 26.19 15.09
CA VAL A 352 0.83 26.31 14.70
C VAL A 352 0.12 27.15 15.74
N ILE A 353 -0.52 28.23 15.32
CA ILE A 353 -1.34 29.09 16.16
C ILE A 353 -2.78 28.67 16.01
N ASN A 354 -3.42 28.15 17.06
CA ASN A 354 -4.86 27.96 17.10
C ASN A 354 -5.54 29.29 17.43
N LYS A 355 -6.02 30.00 16.43
CA LYS A 355 -6.68 31.31 16.58
C LYS A 355 -7.97 31.22 17.39
N THR A 356 -8.67 30.07 17.36
CA THR A 356 -9.93 29.86 18.08
C THR A 356 -9.72 29.86 19.59
N THR A 357 -8.59 29.27 20.05
CA THR A 357 -8.28 29.13 21.48
C THR A 357 -7.19 30.08 21.96
N GLY A 358 -6.44 30.71 21.02
CA GLY A 358 -5.25 31.53 21.32
C GLY A 358 -4.01 30.71 21.68
N LYS A 359 -4.03 29.37 21.53
CA LYS A 359 -2.91 28.51 21.92
C LYS A 359 -1.86 28.41 20.80
N GLU A 360 -0.60 28.57 21.16
CA GLU A 360 0.55 28.26 20.31
C GLU A 360 0.95 26.79 20.51
N ILE A 361 1.16 26.07 19.43
CA ILE A 361 1.43 24.63 19.40
C ILE A 361 2.73 24.39 18.63
N PRO A 362 3.83 24.01 19.31
CA PRO A 362 5.07 23.64 18.64
C PRO A 362 4.90 22.35 17.84
N VAL A 363 5.40 22.35 16.59
CA VAL A 363 5.32 21.20 15.68
C VAL A 363 6.65 21.00 14.96
N LEU A 364 6.91 19.78 14.51
CA LEU A 364 8.08 19.42 13.73
C LEU A 364 7.72 19.19 12.26
N CYS A 365 8.55 19.74 11.39
CA CYS A 365 8.53 19.51 9.95
C CYS A 365 9.92 19.06 9.50
N GLU A 366 10.24 17.80 9.66
CA GLU A 366 11.56 17.24 9.32
C GLU A 366 11.68 16.99 7.81
N LEU A 367 12.25 17.93 7.08
CA LEU A 367 12.51 17.83 5.65
C LEU A 367 14.02 17.74 5.39
N SER A 368 14.45 16.77 4.58
CA SER A 368 15.80 16.74 4.01
C SER A 368 15.91 17.71 2.82
N GLY A 369 17.14 18.03 2.36
CA GLY A 369 17.36 19.00 1.28
C GLY A 369 16.40 18.84 0.10
N ARG A 370 16.38 17.66 -0.56
CA ARG A 370 15.49 17.40 -1.70
C ARG A 370 13.99 17.46 -1.33
N THR A 371 13.59 16.92 -0.19
CA THR A 371 12.17 16.93 0.21
C THR A 371 11.69 18.33 0.57
N LYS A 372 12.59 19.19 1.06
CA LYS A 372 12.35 20.61 1.26
C LYS A 372 12.01 21.29 -0.08
N ASP A 373 12.88 21.09 -1.08
CA ASP A 373 12.69 21.69 -2.40
C ASP A 373 11.39 21.23 -3.08
N ILE A 374 11.03 19.94 -2.92
CA ILE A 374 9.75 19.39 -3.40
C ILE A 374 8.56 20.11 -2.74
N ILE A 375 8.56 20.29 -1.43
CA ILE A 375 7.46 20.99 -0.73
C ILE A 375 7.38 22.46 -1.17
N LEU A 376 8.51 23.14 -1.28
CA LEU A 376 8.56 24.55 -1.71
C LEU A 376 8.02 24.74 -3.13
N ALA A 377 8.29 23.80 -4.02
CA ALA A 377 7.79 23.82 -5.40
C ALA A 377 6.29 23.48 -5.51
N GLY A 378 5.67 22.93 -4.45
CA GLY A 378 4.26 22.49 -4.46
C GLY A 378 4.08 21.01 -4.76
N GLY A 379 5.17 20.24 -4.88
CA GLY A 379 5.13 18.79 -5.09
C GLY A 379 6.20 18.30 -6.06
N LEU A 380 6.32 16.98 -6.15
CA LEU A 380 7.38 16.33 -6.92
C LEU A 380 7.31 16.65 -8.42
N LEU A 381 6.11 16.74 -9.01
CA LEU A 381 5.95 17.01 -10.43
C LEU A 381 6.38 18.44 -10.78
N ASP A 382 5.99 19.41 -9.96
CA ASP A 382 6.37 20.81 -10.17
C ASP A 382 7.87 21.02 -9.93
N TYR A 383 8.43 20.42 -8.87
CA TYR A 383 9.87 20.36 -8.65
C TYR A 383 10.63 19.78 -9.86
N THR A 384 10.14 18.66 -10.42
CA THR A 384 10.78 18.04 -11.58
C THR A 384 10.71 18.95 -12.80
N ARG A 385 9.54 19.56 -13.04
CA ARG A 385 9.35 20.50 -14.17
C ARG A 385 10.29 21.71 -14.07
N GLU A 386 10.49 22.25 -12.86
CA GLU A 386 11.41 23.36 -12.62
C GLU A 386 12.88 22.96 -12.81
N SER A 387 13.25 21.76 -12.39
CA SER A 387 14.62 21.23 -12.52
C SER A 387 15.02 20.86 -13.95
N MET A 388 14.06 20.74 -14.88
CA MET A 388 14.29 20.45 -16.30
C MET A 388 14.35 21.70 -17.18
N LYS A 389 14.08 22.88 -16.62
CA LYS A 389 14.26 24.19 -17.29
C LYS A 389 15.70 24.67 -17.16
#